data_6e52f9424e18dba9049004df2d0235a3
#
_entry.id   6e52f9424e18dba9049004df2d0235a3
#
_cell.length_a   1.000
_cell.length_b   1.000
_cell.length_c   1.000
_cell.angle_alpha   90.00
_cell.angle_beta   90.00
_cell.angle_gamma   90.00
#
_symmetry.space_group_name_H-M   'P 1'
#
loop_
_entity.id
_entity.type
_entity.pdbx_description
1 polymer ?
#
loop_
_entity_poly.entity_id
_entity_poly.type
_entity_poly.pdbx_seq_one_letter_code
_entity_poly.pdbx_strand_id
1 'polypeptide(L)'
;MESTVKERLITFIKCLNLTQKAFEDRCNMSNGYVANIRKGIGSDKLLSIAREFPELNREWLLYGEGEMIKPQPSVTQNNYNGNNNYVVGNGNNVGTCGNCGAAVPTVECEDVQAAPIIPASLTRQPDIDVVEEMERRQGSVEISSIRTSDVPVWSWFRVPDDSLAPEYKVGDKLALWPYPQGKEKPIPGKMYVVNTSSNGLVARILFPEDGDYRAHAVNSEKYPDFVIERDDVVRIFKIMLAVRM
;
A
#
# COMPACT_ATOMS: atom_id res chain seq x y z
N MET A 1 25.30 -20.08 -14.12
CA MET A 1 24.63 -21.07 -13.24
C MET A 1 23.21 -20.62 -13.07
N GLU A 2 22.24 -21.42 -13.48
CA GLU A 2 20.82 -21.08 -13.26
C GLU A 2 20.53 -21.15 -11.75
N SER A 3 19.96 -20.08 -11.21
CA SER A 3 19.55 -20.04 -9.81
C SER A 3 18.40 -21.01 -9.55
N THR A 4 18.47 -21.75 -8.46
CA THR A 4 17.39 -22.68 -8.08
C THR A 4 16.15 -21.93 -7.57
N VAL A 5 14.99 -22.57 -7.61
CA VAL A 5 13.73 -22.03 -7.04
C VAL A 5 13.93 -21.59 -5.58
N LYS A 6 14.69 -22.36 -4.81
CA LYS A 6 15.04 -22.04 -3.42
C LYS A 6 15.85 -20.74 -3.31
N GLU A 7 16.89 -20.58 -4.14
CA GLU A 7 17.72 -19.38 -4.13
C GLU A 7 16.94 -18.15 -4.54
N ARG A 8 16.09 -18.26 -5.55
CA ARG A 8 15.19 -17.19 -5.95
C ARG A 8 14.22 -16.80 -4.83
N LEU A 9 13.61 -17.77 -4.17
CA LEU A 9 12.73 -17.48 -3.03
C LEU A 9 13.47 -16.79 -1.89
N ILE A 10 14.70 -17.23 -1.57
CA ILE A 10 15.54 -16.58 -0.54
C ILE A 10 15.90 -15.15 -0.96
N THR A 11 16.18 -14.91 -2.24
CA THR A 11 16.44 -13.57 -2.77
C THR A 11 15.23 -12.67 -2.61
N PHE A 12 14.04 -13.17 -2.92
CA PHE A 12 12.79 -12.44 -2.72
C PHE A 12 12.54 -12.12 -1.23
N ILE A 13 12.72 -13.09 -0.33
CA ILE A 13 12.57 -12.89 1.13
C ILE A 13 13.53 -11.80 1.64
N LYS A 14 14.78 -11.80 1.16
CA LYS A 14 15.76 -10.76 1.50
C LYS A 14 15.36 -9.38 0.96
N CYS A 15 14.83 -9.32 -0.26
CA CYS A 15 14.33 -8.09 -0.86
C CYS A 15 13.21 -7.46 -0.03
N LEU A 16 12.36 -8.28 0.59
CA LEU A 16 11.32 -7.85 1.52
C LEU A 16 11.82 -7.49 2.93
N ASN A 17 13.12 -7.58 3.20
CA ASN A 17 13.71 -7.44 4.54
C ASN A 17 13.05 -8.34 5.60
N LEU A 18 12.55 -9.52 5.18
CA LEU A 18 11.94 -10.51 6.06
C LEU A 18 12.94 -11.59 6.46
N THR A 19 12.75 -12.14 7.66
CA THR A 19 13.39 -13.42 8.03
C THR A 19 12.63 -14.57 7.37
N GLN A 20 13.31 -15.69 7.11
CA GLN A 20 12.64 -16.89 6.56
C GLN A 20 11.47 -17.33 7.43
N LYS A 21 11.62 -17.27 8.76
CA LYS A 21 10.54 -17.59 9.69
C LYS A 21 9.34 -16.66 9.56
N ALA A 22 9.58 -15.33 9.47
CA ALA A 22 8.50 -14.36 9.31
C ALA A 22 7.75 -14.56 7.98
N PHE A 23 8.46 -14.95 6.92
CA PHE A 23 7.87 -15.29 5.63
C PHE A 23 7.03 -16.56 5.71
N GLU A 24 7.57 -17.62 6.36
CA GLU A 24 6.88 -18.89 6.57
C GLU A 24 5.60 -18.71 7.39
N ASP A 25 5.67 -17.92 8.46
CA ASP A 25 4.51 -17.59 9.30
C ASP A 25 3.42 -16.84 8.50
N ARG A 26 3.80 -15.87 7.65
CA ARG A 26 2.85 -15.14 6.79
C ARG A 26 2.17 -16.05 5.79
N CYS A 27 2.93 -16.92 5.14
CA CYS A 27 2.41 -17.84 4.14
C CYS A 27 1.73 -19.08 4.73
N ASN A 28 1.53 -19.13 6.05
CA ASN A 28 0.98 -20.29 6.76
C ASN A 28 1.72 -21.60 6.41
N MET A 29 3.05 -21.53 6.49
CA MET A 29 3.95 -22.65 6.23
C MET A 29 4.53 -23.19 7.52
N SER A 30 4.96 -24.46 7.50
CA SER A 30 5.70 -25.03 8.62
C SER A 30 7.08 -24.38 8.75
N ASN A 31 7.53 -24.22 10.00
CA ASN A 31 8.86 -23.68 10.29
C ASN A 31 9.96 -24.50 9.58
N GLY A 32 10.86 -23.83 8.90
CA GLY A 32 11.93 -24.46 8.13
C GLY A 32 11.52 -24.94 6.73
N TYR A 33 10.31 -24.62 6.25
CA TYR A 33 9.87 -25.02 4.92
C TYR A 33 10.82 -24.51 3.82
N VAL A 34 11.18 -23.23 3.86
CA VAL A 34 12.08 -22.59 2.88
C VAL A 34 13.45 -23.27 2.86
N ALA A 35 13.99 -23.60 4.04
CA ALA A 35 15.27 -24.30 4.17
C ALA A 35 15.25 -25.70 3.54
N ASN A 36 14.10 -26.37 3.59
CA ASN A 36 13.91 -27.76 3.17
C ASN A 36 13.47 -27.92 1.70
N ILE A 37 13.30 -26.86 0.94
CA ILE A 37 12.98 -26.94 -0.50
C ILE A 37 14.13 -27.64 -1.23
N ARG A 38 13.84 -28.77 -1.90
CA ARG A 38 14.82 -29.56 -2.67
C ARG A 38 14.53 -29.59 -4.18
N LYS A 39 13.28 -29.82 -4.57
CA LYS A 39 12.89 -30.02 -5.98
C LYS A 39 11.95 -28.94 -6.53
N GLY A 40 11.38 -28.09 -5.67
CA GLY A 40 10.42 -27.08 -6.06
C GLY A 40 9.43 -26.77 -4.94
N ILE A 41 8.49 -25.88 -5.23
CA ILE A 41 7.42 -25.45 -4.34
C ILE A 41 6.13 -26.16 -4.76
N GLY A 42 5.46 -26.82 -3.83
CA GLY A 42 4.16 -27.45 -4.09
C GLY A 42 3.08 -26.42 -4.45
N SER A 43 2.10 -26.82 -5.25
CA SER A 43 1.02 -25.96 -5.75
C SER A 43 0.29 -25.20 -4.65
N ASP A 44 -0.02 -25.88 -3.54
CA ASP A 44 -0.72 -25.28 -2.40
C ASP A 44 0.10 -24.16 -1.73
N LYS A 45 1.42 -24.39 -1.61
CA LYS A 45 2.34 -23.40 -1.04
C LYS A 45 2.61 -22.25 -2.00
N LEU A 46 2.64 -22.54 -3.29
CA LEU A 46 2.74 -21.51 -4.32
C LEU A 46 1.51 -20.60 -4.32
N LEU A 47 0.31 -21.16 -4.12
CA LEU A 47 -0.93 -20.38 -3.98
C LEU A 47 -0.91 -19.51 -2.72
N SER A 48 -0.40 -20.05 -1.59
CA SER A 48 -0.24 -19.28 -0.35
C SER A 48 0.71 -18.10 -0.54
N ILE A 49 1.87 -18.33 -1.18
CA ILE A 49 2.82 -17.26 -1.51
C ILE A 49 2.18 -16.20 -2.41
N ALA A 50 1.47 -16.64 -3.45
CA ALA A 50 0.85 -15.72 -4.41
C ALA A 50 -0.32 -14.91 -3.83
N ARG A 51 -0.95 -15.40 -2.77
CA ARG A 51 -2.00 -14.68 -2.03
C ARG A 51 -1.40 -13.61 -1.13
N GLU A 52 -0.32 -13.95 -0.42
CA GLU A 52 0.37 -13.03 0.49
C GLU A 52 1.24 -12.00 -0.24
N PHE A 53 1.77 -12.37 -1.41
CA PHE A 53 2.69 -11.56 -2.22
C PHE A 53 2.24 -11.58 -3.68
N PRO A 54 1.16 -10.88 -4.03
CA PRO A 54 0.61 -10.85 -5.38
C PRO A 54 1.55 -10.18 -6.40
N GLU A 55 2.47 -9.33 -5.93
CA GLU A 55 3.50 -8.67 -6.71
C GLU A 55 4.59 -9.62 -7.20
N LEU A 56 4.81 -10.76 -6.54
CA LEU A 56 5.82 -11.72 -6.94
C LEU A 56 5.49 -12.33 -8.30
N ASN A 57 6.44 -12.27 -9.22
CA ASN A 57 6.33 -12.94 -10.50
C ASN A 57 6.55 -14.46 -10.32
N ARG A 58 5.49 -15.24 -10.59
CA ARG A 58 5.52 -16.71 -10.44
C ARG A 58 6.45 -17.36 -11.44
N GLU A 59 6.54 -16.84 -12.67
CA GLU A 59 7.40 -17.37 -13.73
C GLU A 59 8.87 -17.15 -13.37
N TRP A 60 9.19 -15.97 -12.86
CA TRP A 60 10.51 -15.72 -12.31
C TRP A 60 10.83 -16.67 -11.13
N LEU A 61 9.90 -16.86 -10.21
CA LEU A 61 10.14 -17.73 -9.06
C LEU A 61 10.37 -19.18 -9.50
N LEU A 62 9.57 -19.71 -10.42
CA LEU A 62 9.62 -21.11 -10.82
C LEU A 62 10.69 -21.42 -11.87
N TYR A 63 10.83 -20.53 -12.84
CA TYR A 63 11.67 -20.79 -14.03
C TYR A 63 12.86 -19.82 -14.15
N GLY A 64 12.87 -18.70 -13.41
CA GLY A 64 13.88 -17.66 -13.53
C GLY A 64 13.64 -16.72 -14.70
N GLU A 65 12.45 -16.76 -15.31
CA GLU A 65 12.09 -15.96 -16.48
C GLU A 65 11.43 -14.64 -16.08
N GLY A 66 11.86 -13.54 -16.69
CA GLY A 66 11.36 -12.21 -16.41
C GLY A 66 11.94 -11.60 -15.13
N GLU A 67 11.28 -10.57 -14.63
CA GLU A 67 11.67 -9.86 -13.42
C GLU A 67 11.04 -10.47 -12.17
N MET A 68 11.71 -10.33 -11.02
CA MET A 68 11.27 -10.87 -9.73
C MET A 68 9.91 -10.35 -9.31
N ILE A 69 9.66 -9.07 -9.55
CA ILE A 69 8.39 -8.39 -9.28
C ILE A 69 7.65 -8.23 -10.61
N LYS A 70 6.36 -8.50 -10.63
CA LYS A 70 5.53 -8.23 -11.80
C LYS A 70 5.62 -6.75 -12.15
N PRO A 71 5.87 -6.39 -13.42
CA PRO A 71 5.79 -5.01 -13.82
C PRO A 71 4.39 -4.49 -13.54
N GLN A 72 4.30 -3.51 -12.68
CA GLN A 72 3.04 -2.79 -12.49
C GLN A 72 2.73 -2.04 -13.79
N PRO A 73 1.47 -1.98 -14.23
CA PRO A 73 1.13 -1.22 -15.43
C PRO A 73 1.53 0.24 -15.20
N SER A 74 2.56 0.68 -15.91
CA SER A 74 3.00 2.07 -15.90
C SER A 74 1.95 2.92 -16.59
N VAL A 75 1.21 3.72 -15.83
CA VAL A 75 0.34 4.75 -16.41
C VAL A 75 1.23 5.92 -16.84
N THR A 76 1.53 5.97 -18.12
CA THR A 76 2.22 7.12 -18.72
C THR A 76 1.22 8.27 -18.81
N GLN A 77 1.35 9.26 -17.94
CA GLN A 77 0.64 10.55 -18.12
C GLN A 77 1.27 11.34 -19.28
N ASN A 78 0.67 11.29 -20.44
CA ASN A 78 0.93 12.27 -21.46
C ASN A 78 0.09 13.53 -21.17
N ASN A 79 0.74 14.55 -20.62
CA ASN A 79 0.18 15.90 -20.54
C ASN A 79 0.05 16.48 -21.95
N TYR A 80 -1.12 16.35 -22.55
CA TYR A 80 -1.57 17.24 -23.63
C TYR A 80 -2.97 17.77 -23.29
N ASN A 81 -3.09 19.08 -23.36
CA ASN A 81 -4.31 19.89 -23.19
C ASN A 81 -5.53 19.26 -23.87
N GLY A 82 -6.57 18.97 -23.10
CA GLY A 82 -7.92 18.78 -23.60
C GLY A 82 -8.32 17.32 -23.83
N ASN A 83 -9.28 16.85 -23.04
CA ASN A 83 -10.01 15.59 -23.06
C ASN A 83 -9.32 14.37 -22.47
N ASN A 84 -9.84 13.99 -21.31
CA ASN A 84 -9.54 12.74 -20.61
C ASN A 84 -9.96 11.52 -21.42
N ASN A 85 -9.02 10.87 -22.08
CA ASN A 85 -9.18 9.49 -22.55
C ASN A 85 -8.02 8.67 -22.00
N TYR A 86 -8.31 7.83 -21.05
CA TYR A 86 -7.38 6.82 -20.55
C TYR A 86 -7.31 5.68 -21.57
N VAL A 87 -6.16 5.50 -22.18
CA VAL A 87 -5.88 4.31 -23.00
C VAL A 87 -5.05 3.34 -22.15
N VAL A 88 -5.65 2.23 -21.75
CA VAL A 88 -4.93 1.09 -21.19
C VAL A 88 -4.28 0.37 -22.38
N GLY A 89 -2.99 0.58 -22.56
CA GLY A 89 -2.20 -0.09 -23.60
C GLY A 89 -1.50 -1.32 -23.05
N ASN A 90 -1.88 -2.48 -23.51
CA ASN A 90 -1.16 -3.73 -23.33
C ASN A 90 0.04 -3.76 -24.30
N GLY A 91 1.24 -3.90 -23.76
CA GLY A 91 2.44 -4.47 -24.35
C GLY A 91 2.93 -3.97 -25.72
N ASN A 92 4.21 -3.63 -25.73
CA ASN A 92 5.11 -3.60 -26.89
C ASN A 92 4.76 -2.60 -28.02
N ASN A 93 5.21 -1.36 -27.86
CA ASN A 93 5.66 -0.58 -29.01
C ASN A 93 6.81 0.33 -28.60
N VAL A 94 8.00 -0.09 -28.97
CA VAL A 94 9.18 0.79 -29.05
C VAL A 94 8.93 1.75 -30.22
N GLY A 95 8.36 2.90 -29.89
CA GLY A 95 8.27 4.03 -30.83
C GLY A 95 9.63 4.69 -30.95
N THR A 96 10.37 4.40 -32.01
CA THR A 96 11.53 5.15 -32.43
C THR A 96 11.09 6.56 -32.83
N CYS A 97 11.32 7.54 -31.95
CA CYS A 97 11.30 8.94 -32.35
C CYS A 97 12.55 9.22 -33.18
N GLY A 98 12.36 9.37 -34.49
CA GLY A 98 13.42 9.85 -35.36
C GLY A 98 13.88 11.25 -34.97
N ASN A 99 15.19 11.40 -34.86
CA ASN A 99 15.97 12.64 -34.99
C ASN A 99 15.85 13.69 -33.87
N CYS A 100 16.49 13.41 -32.73
CA CYS A 100 17.29 14.41 -32.00
C CYS A 100 18.39 13.69 -31.23
N GLY A 101 19.62 13.83 -31.72
CA GLY A 101 20.82 13.31 -31.10
C GLY A 101 21.21 14.12 -29.85
N ALA A 102 20.57 13.83 -28.75
CA ALA A 102 21.06 14.13 -27.42
C ALA A 102 20.67 12.94 -26.54
N ALA A 103 21.65 12.23 -26.03
CA ALA A 103 21.45 11.21 -25.01
C ALA A 103 20.82 11.88 -23.79
N VAL A 104 19.50 11.75 -23.64
CA VAL A 104 18.82 12.06 -22.38
C VAL A 104 19.27 10.97 -21.40
N PRO A 105 19.89 11.32 -20.28
CA PRO A 105 20.21 10.29 -19.27
C PRO A 105 18.90 9.63 -18.87
N THR A 106 18.79 8.32 -19.12
CA THR A 106 17.74 7.49 -18.57
C THR A 106 17.91 7.50 -17.06
N VAL A 107 17.18 8.39 -16.39
CA VAL A 107 17.05 8.33 -14.95
C VAL A 107 16.21 7.08 -14.66
N GLU A 108 16.86 6.04 -14.22
CA GLU A 108 16.19 4.86 -13.69
C GLU A 108 15.30 5.31 -12.53
N CYS A 109 13.99 5.26 -12.73
CA CYS A 109 12.99 5.67 -11.73
C CYS A 109 12.72 4.51 -10.77
N GLU A 110 13.75 4.02 -10.08
CA GLU A 110 13.63 2.87 -9.18
C GLU A 110 12.85 3.17 -7.89
N ASP A 111 12.56 4.43 -7.57
CA ASP A 111 12.02 4.83 -6.27
C ASP A 111 10.62 5.48 -6.33
N VAL A 112 9.85 5.26 -7.37
CA VAL A 112 8.51 5.85 -7.48
C VAL A 112 7.45 4.85 -7.09
N GLN A 113 6.75 5.12 -5.99
CA GLN A 113 5.55 4.38 -5.59
C GLN A 113 4.30 5.14 -6.01
N ALA A 114 3.43 4.46 -6.75
CA ALA A 114 2.11 4.96 -7.12
C ALA A 114 1.04 4.23 -6.31
N ALA A 115 0.16 4.99 -5.66
CA ALA A 115 -0.93 4.42 -4.88
C ALA A 115 -2.23 5.20 -5.12
N PRO A 116 -3.41 4.54 -5.01
CA PRO A 116 -4.69 5.18 -5.20
C PRO A 116 -4.98 6.19 -4.09
N ILE A 117 -5.70 7.25 -4.43
CA ILE A 117 -6.24 8.20 -3.45
C ILE A 117 -7.63 7.70 -3.03
N ILE A 118 -7.89 7.63 -1.74
CA ILE A 118 -9.24 7.31 -1.24
C ILE A 118 -10.19 8.43 -1.66
N PRO A 119 -11.24 8.13 -2.44
CA PRO A 119 -12.21 9.14 -2.87
C PRO A 119 -12.89 9.82 -1.68
N ALA A 120 -13.14 11.13 -1.78
CA ALA A 120 -13.84 11.87 -0.74
C ALA A 120 -15.25 11.32 -0.44
N SER A 121 -15.89 10.67 -1.41
CA SER A 121 -17.16 10.00 -1.22
C SER A 121 -17.10 8.82 -0.25
N LEU A 122 -15.94 8.15 -0.13
CA LEU A 122 -15.73 7.03 0.80
C LEU A 122 -15.29 7.48 2.19
N THR A 123 -14.67 8.67 2.32
CA THR A 123 -14.16 9.12 3.62
C THR A 123 -15.24 9.39 4.65
N ARG A 124 -16.45 9.69 4.23
CA ARG A 124 -17.60 10.02 5.10
C ARG A 124 -18.72 8.98 5.05
N GLN A 125 -18.47 7.84 4.45
CA GLN A 125 -19.49 6.81 4.28
C GLN A 125 -19.40 5.83 5.46
N PRO A 126 -20.46 5.71 6.29
CA PRO A 126 -20.53 4.74 7.36
C PRO A 126 -20.70 3.31 6.80
N ASP A 127 -20.47 2.31 7.64
CA ASP A 127 -20.70 0.89 7.35
C ASP A 127 -19.97 0.32 6.14
N ILE A 128 -18.82 0.91 5.77
CA ILE A 128 -18.00 0.44 4.64
C ILE A 128 -16.60 0.05 5.12
N ASP A 129 -16.14 -1.14 4.74
CA ASP A 129 -14.72 -1.45 4.75
C ASP A 129 -14.05 -0.78 3.53
N VAL A 130 -13.31 0.29 3.83
CA VAL A 130 -12.61 1.07 2.79
C VAL A 130 -11.62 0.21 1.99
N VAL A 131 -11.02 -0.83 2.58
CA VAL A 131 -10.09 -1.71 1.86
C VAL A 131 -10.82 -2.51 0.80
N GLU A 132 -11.93 -3.15 1.18
CA GLU A 132 -12.75 -3.94 0.25
C GLU A 132 -13.35 -3.06 -0.87
N GLU A 133 -13.78 -1.85 -0.52
CA GLU A 133 -14.37 -0.94 -1.50
C GLU A 133 -13.31 -0.37 -2.46
N MET A 134 -12.09 -0.09 -1.99
CA MET A 134 -10.98 0.33 -2.85
C MET A 134 -10.56 -0.80 -3.81
N GLU A 135 -10.54 -2.05 -3.34
CA GLU A 135 -10.28 -3.21 -4.20
C GLU A 135 -11.35 -3.38 -5.27
N ARG A 136 -12.62 -3.14 -4.93
CA ARG A 136 -13.74 -3.19 -5.89
C ARG A 136 -13.66 -2.12 -6.97
N ARG A 137 -13.12 -0.94 -6.62
CA ARG A 137 -12.99 0.22 -7.52
C ARG A 137 -11.67 0.27 -8.28
N GLN A 138 -10.89 -0.78 -8.29
CA GLN A 138 -9.61 -0.82 -9.03
C GLN A 138 -9.76 -0.31 -10.46
N GLY A 139 -8.91 0.68 -10.83
CA GLY A 139 -8.94 1.32 -12.14
C GLY A 139 -9.85 2.56 -12.28
N SER A 140 -10.68 2.85 -11.27
CA SER A 140 -11.60 4.02 -11.30
C SER A 140 -11.27 5.10 -10.27
N VAL A 141 -10.11 5.03 -9.64
CA VAL A 141 -9.66 5.96 -8.59
C VAL A 141 -8.46 6.78 -9.05
N GLU A 142 -8.39 8.03 -8.56
CA GLU A 142 -7.23 8.89 -8.78
C GLU A 142 -5.98 8.25 -8.16
N ILE A 143 -4.85 8.27 -8.88
CA ILE A 143 -3.57 7.75 -8.43
C ILE A 143 -2.64 8.90 -8.13
N SER A 144 -1.90 8.81 -7.03
CA SER A 144 -0.81 9.73 -6.68
C SER A 144 0.49 8.95 -6.52
N SER A 145 1.57 9.49 -7.05
CA SER A 145 2.90 8.90 -6.96
C SER A 145 3.82 9.75 -6.09
N ILE A 146 4.74 9.08 -5.42
CA ILE A 146 5.81 9.69 -4.66
C ILE A 146 7.11 8.94 -4.86
N ARG A 147 8.24 9.65 -4.85
CA ARG A 147 9.56 9.03 -4.80
C ARG A 147 9.87 8.64 -3.35
N THR A 148 9.90 7.36 -3.09
CA THR A 148 10.34 6.80 -1.80
C THR A 148 10.72 5.34 -1.98
N SER A 149 11.92 4.97 -1.54
CA SER A 149 12.41 3.59 -1.58
C SER A 149 12.00 2.78 -0.35
N ASP A 150 11.76 3.44 0.80
CA ASP A 150 11.79 2.77 2.09
C ASP A 150 10.44 2.75 2.80
N VAL A 151 9.42 3.44 2.27
CA VAL A 151 8.12 3.60 2.95
C VAL A 151 7.02 3.01 2.09
N PRO A 152 6.41 1.88 2.49
CA PRO A 152 5.30 1.30 1.73
C PRO A 152 4.07 2.20 1.79
N VAL A 153 3.42 2.41 0.64
CA VAL A 153 2.19 3.19 0.53
C VAL A 153 1.10 2.29 -0.06
N TRP A 154 0.07 2.02 0.74
CA TRP A 154 -1.10 1.28 0.26
C TRP A 154 -2.09 2.21 -0.45
N SER A 155 -2.37 3.39 0.16
CA SER A 155 -3.30 4.38 -0.38
C SER A 155 -3.01 5.77 0.19
N TRP A 156 -3.57 6.79 -0.44
CA TRP A 156 -3.51 8.17 0.02
C TRP A 156 -4.83 8.60 0.63
N PHE A 157 -4.78 9.18 1.82
CA PHE A 157 -5.90 9.84 2.46
C PHE A 157 -5.70 11.36 2.37
N ARG A 158 -6.65 12.06 1.79
CA ARG A 158 -6.64 13.51 1.73
C ARG A 158 -7.30 14.06 2.99
N VAL A 159 -6.59 14.89 3.74
CA VAL A 159 -7.10 15.52 4.97
C VAL A 159 -8.36 16.33 4.65
N PRO A 160 -9.53 15.94 5.21
CA PRO A 160 -10.80 16.52 4.78
C PRO A 160 -11.19 17.81 5.52
N ASP A 161 -10.59 18.05 6.69
CA ASP A 161 -10.94 19.15 7.58
C ASP A 161 -9.72 19.63 8.39
N ASP A 162 -9.88 20.65 9.21
CA ASP A 162 -8.82 21.26 10.02
C ASP A 162 -8.64 20.62 11.42
N SER A 163 -9.17 19.42 11.63
CA SER A 163 -9.03 18.68 12.90
C SER A 163 -7.58 18.34 13.24
N LEU A 164 -6.72 18.28 12.22
CA LEU A 164 -5.30 17.99 12.36
C LEU A 164 -4.41 19.26 12.34
N ALA A 165 -5.01 20.44 12.28
CA ALA A 165 -4.26 21.70 12.33
C ALA A 165 -3.65 21.92 13.74
N PRO A 166 -2.49 22.53 13.84
CA PRO A 166 -1.65 23.09 12.77
C PRO A 166 -0.73 22.08 12.07
N GLU A 167 -0.72 20.80 12.50
CA GLU A 167 0.23 19.79 12.03
C GLU A 167 0.02 19.46 10.55
N TYR A 168 -1.24 19.28 10.15
CA TYR A 168 -1.64 19.06 8.74
C TYR A 168 -2.77 20.02 8.37
N LYS A 169 -2.75 20.44 7.09
CA LYS A 169 -3.77 21.32 6.51
C LYS A 169 -4.79 20.52 5.71
N VAL A 170 -5.93 21.12 5.51
CA VAL A 170 -6.95 20.59 4.58
C VAL A 170 -6.34 20.43 3.20
N GLY A 171 -6.50 19.25 2.60
CA GLY A 171 -5.94 18.91 1.30
C GLY A 171 -4.59 18.18 1.35
N ASP A 172 -3.83 18.26 2.45
CA ASP A 172 -2.60 17.47 2.61
C ASP A 172 -2.90 15.98 2.40
N LYS A 173 -1.92 15.25 1.85
CA LYS A 173 -2.04 13.81 1.59
C LYS A 173 -1.25 13.02 2.61
N LEU A 174 -1.90 12.08 3.28
CA LEU A 174 -1.30 11.14 4.20
C LEU A 174 -1.19 9.77 3.50
N ALA A 175 0.02 9.23 3.44
CA ALA A 175 0.25 7.88 2.95
C ALA A 175 -0.15 6.87 4.03
N LEU A 176 -1.05 5.97 3.69
CA LEU A 176 -1.61 4.99 4.60
C LEU A 176 -1.05 3.59 4.35
N TRP A 177 -0.91 2.85 5.45
CA TRP A 177 -0.66 1.42 5.44
C TRP A 177 -1.61 0.72 6.41
N PRO A 178 -2.34 -0.34 5.99
CA PRO A 178 -3.26 -1.06 6.87
C PRO A 178 -2.52 -1.62 8.09
N TYR A 179 -3.08 -1.39 9.26
CA TYR A 179 -2.56 -1.95 10.50
C TYR A 179 -2.91 -3.44 10.58
N PRO A 180 -1.97 -4.34 10.95
CA PRO A 180 -2.24 -5.75 11.04
C PRO A 180 -3.31 -6.03 12.09
N GLN A 181 -4.45 -6.55 11.67
CA GLN A 181 -5.53 -6.88 12.60
C GLN A 181 -5.09 -7.97 13.58
N GLY A 182 -5.35 -7.74 14.86
CA GLY A 182 -5.18 -8.73 15.92
C GLY A 182 -3.75 -9.03 16.37
N LYS A 183 -2.71 -8.52 15.69
CA LYS A 183 -1.31 -8.81 16.02
C LYS A 183 -0.61 -7.71 16.82
N GLU A 184 -0.99 -6.47 16.63
CA GLU A 184 -0.40 -5.33 17.32
C GLU A 184 -1.53 -4.42 17.81
N LYS A 185 -1.30 -3.68 18.88
CA LYS A 185 -2.20 -2.63 19.36
C LYS A 185 -1.69 -1.27 18.92
N PRO A 186 -2.57 -0.32 18.58
CA PRO A 186 -2.15 1.07 18.33
C PRO A 186 -1.30 1.60 19.48
N ILE A 187 -0.22 2.28 19.12
CA ILE A 187 0.66 2.92 20.13
C ILE A 187 -0.05 4.16 20.67
N PRO A 188 -0.23 4.27 22.00
CA PRO A 188 -0.88 5.43 22.61
C PRO A 188 -0.20 6.75 22.22
N GLY A 189 -0.99 7.77 21.94
CA GLY A 189 -0.48 9.09 21.59
C GLY A 189 0.06 9.22 20.15
N LYS A 190 -0.07 8.19 19.32
CA LYS A 190 0.23 8.30 17.90
C LYS A 190 -1.03 8.56 17.07
N MET A 191 -0.84 9.24 15.94
CA MET A 191 -1.88 9.53 14.99
C MET A 191 -2.12 8.33 14.07
N TYR A 192 -3.39 8.04 13.85
CA TYR A 192 -3.87 6.99 12.95
C TYR A 192 -5.04 7.52 12.12
N VAL A 193 -5.29 6.90 10.97
CA VAL A 193 -6.57 7.01 10.29
C VAL A 193 -7.36 5.76 10.64
N VAL A 194 -8.55 5.95 11.18
CA VAL A 194 -9.44 4.87 11.61
C VAL A 194 -10.66 4.85 10.72
N ASN A 195 -10.97 3.71 10.16
CA ASN A 195 -12.25 3.44 9.50
C ASN A 195 -13.22 2.94 10.57
N THR A 196 -14.27 3.67 10.80
CA THR A 196 -15.33 3.33 11.74
C THR A 196 -16.63 3.06 11.00
N SER A 197 -17.44 2.15 11.52
CA SER A 197 -18.76 1.89 10.98
C SER A 197 -19.71 3.07 11.15
N SER A 198 -19.54 3.88 12.21
CA SER A 198 -20.43 5.02 12.50
C SER A 198 -20.05 6.30 11.74
N ASN A 199 -18.77 6.61 11.63
CA ASN A 199 -18.29 7.92 11.15
C ASN A 199 -17.45 7.86 9.86
N GLY A 200 -17.22 6.65 9.29
CA GLY A 200 -16.31 6.46 8.18
C GLY A 200 -14.85 6.67 8.59
N LEU A 201 -14.05 7.29 7.73
CA LEU A 201 -12.62 7.54 7.98
C LEU A 201 -12.41 8.80 8.83
N VAL A 202 -11.79 8.64 9.98
CA VAL A 202 -11.39 9.73 10.88
C VAL A 202 -9.89 9.66 11.16
N ALA A 203 -9.20 10.79 11.07
CA ALA A 203 -7.79 10.89 11.44
C ALA A 203 -7.68 11.48 12.85
N ARG A 204 -7.13 10.72 13.82
CA ARG A 204 -7.06 11.08 15.25
C ARG A 204 -5.82 10.49 15.92
N ILE A 205 -5.41 11.13 17.00
CA ILE A 205 -4.46 10.57 17.95
C ILE A 205 -5.23 9.61 18.85
N LEU A 206 -4.79 8.35 18.93
CA LEU A 206 -5.48 7.33 19.69
C LEU A 206 -4.85 7.11 21.07
N PHE A 207 -5.71 7.01 22.06
CA PHE A 207 -5.36 6.60 23.42
C PHE A 207 -6.26 5.43 23.81
N PRO A 208 -5.70 4.22 24.05
CA PRO A 208 -6.49 3.11 24.57
C PRO A 208 -7.08 3.46 25.94
N GLU A 209 -8.38 3.24 26.11
CA GLU A 209 -9.12 3.54 27.35
C GLU A 209 -10.21 2.47 27.53
N ASP A 210 -10.17 1.71 28.62
CA ASP A 210 -11.17 0.69 29.01
C ASP A 210 -11.59 -0.34 27.93
N GLY A 211 -10.71 -0.62 27.01
CA GLY A 211 -10.97 -1.54 25.89
C GLY A 211 -11.30 -0.84 24.57
N ASP A 212 -11.65 0.41 24.62
CA ASP A 212 -11.99 1.30 23.52
C ASP A 212 -10.82 2.24 23.16
N TYR A 213 -11.07 3.24 22.34
CA TYR A 213 -10.09 4.25 21.98
C TYR A 213 -10.66 5.64 22.19
N ARG A 214 -10.01 6.45 23.03
CA ARG A 214 -10.25 7.88 23.04
C ARG A 214 -9.52 8.50 21.83
N ALA A 215 -10.29 9.15 20.98
CA ALA A 215 -9.86 9.77 19.74
C ALA A 215 -9.70 11.28 19.96
N HIS A 216 -8.45 11.76 19.93
CA HIS A 216 -8.07 13.13 20.17
C HIS A 216 -7.69 13.84 18.88
N ALA A 217 -8.22 15.03 18.64
CA ALA A 217 -7.83 15.89 17.52
C ALA A 217 -6.65 16.77 17.89
N VAL A 218 -5.79 17.11 16.94
CA VAL A 218 -4.73 18.10 17.15
C VAL A 218 -5.34 19.48 17.44
N ASN A 219 -6.40 19.84 16.71
CA ASN A 219 -7.21 21.03 16.94
C ASN A 219 -8.36 20.71 17.91
N SER A 220 -8.01 20.42 19.16
CA SER A 220 -8.97 19.99 20.19
C SER A 220 -9.94 21.09 20.64
N GLU A 221 -9.62 22.36 20.44
CA GLU A 221 -10.53 23.48 20.73
C GLU A 221 -11.78 23.43 19.86
N LYS A 222 -11.64 23.04 18.59
CA LYS A 222 -12.74 22.97 17.63
C LYS A 222 -13.32 21.56 17.53
N TYR A 223 -12.51 20.55 17.75
CA TYR A 223 -12.87 19.13 17.62
C TYR A 223 -12.64 18.43 18.95
N PRO A 224 -13.67 18.34 19.81
CA PRO A 224 -13.55 17.67 21.10
C PRO A 224 -13.23 16.19 20.95
N ASP A 225 -12.63 15.64 22.00
CA ASP A 225 -12.36 14.21 22.10
C ASP A 225 -13.68 13.43 22.06
N PHE A 226 -13.64 12.25 21.47
CA PHE A 226 -14.73 11.29 21.50
C PHE A 226 -14.20 9.86 21.63
N VAL A 227 -15.07 8.95 22.03
CA VAL A 227 -14.72 7.53 22.17
C VAL A 227 -15.10 6.81 20.88
N ILE A 228 -14.17 6.01 20.37
CA ILE A 228 -14.40 5.02 19.31
C ILE A 228 -14.51 3.67 20.01
N GLU A 229 -15.70 3.09 20.03
CA GLU A 229 -15.89 1.76 20.57
C GLU A 229 -15.10 0.75 19.72
N ARG A 230 -14.58 -0.27 20.37
CA ARG A 230 -13.76 -1.28 19.67
C ARG A 230 -14.54 -1.98 18.56
N ASP A 231 -15.84 -2.22 18.80
CA ASP A 231 -16.72 -2.89 17.84
C ASP A 231 -17.11 -1.99 16.66
N ASP A 232 -16.94 -0.65 16.81
CA ASP A 232 -17.11 0.34 15.74
C ASP A 232 -15.90 0.43 14.82
N VAL A 233 -14.74 -0.12 15.23
CA VAL A 233 -13.51 -0.09 14.44
C VAL A 233 -13.52 -1.14 13.36
N VAL A 234 -13.68 -0.73 12.10
CA VAL A 234 -13.56 -1.60 10.93
C VAL A 234 -12.10 -1.84 10.56
N ARG A 235 -11.29 -0.75 10.45
CA ARG A 235 -9.85 -0.81 10.11
C ARG A 235 -9.08 0.34 10.77
N ILE A 236 -7.81 0.08 11.04
CA ILE A 236 -6.87 1.12 11.46
C ILE A 236 -5.75 1.19 10.44
N PHE A 237 -5.30 2.41 10.11
CA PHE A 237 -4.22 2.65 9.19
C PHE A 237 -3.10 3.43 9.87
N LYS A 238 -1.86 2.97 9.69
CA LYS A 238 -0.66 3.74 10.03
C LYS A 238 -0.48 4.86 9.02
N ILE A 239 -0.11 6.04 9.49
CA ILE A 239 0.36 7.12 8.63
C ILE A 239 1.87 6.92 8.46
N MET A 240 2.29 6.66 7.25
CA MET A 240 3.67 6.33 6.91
C MET A 240 4.48 7.59 6.60
N LEU A 241 3.86 8.51 5.86
CA LEU A 241 4.42 9.82 5.53
C LEU A 241 3.29 10.80 5.18
N ALA A 242 3.61 12.08 5.12
CA ALA A 242 2.68 13.12 4.70
C ALA A 242 3.30 13.98 3.60
N VAL A 243 2.49 14.36 2.62
CA VAL A 243 2.82 15.31 1.56
C VAL A 243 1.97 16.54 1.75
N ARG A 244 2.63 17.66 2.03
CA ARG A 244 1.97 18.97 2.17
C ARG A 244 1.71 19.55 0.79
N MET A 245 0.51 20.09 0.62
CA MET A 245 0.06 20.71 -0.64
C MET A 245 0.25 22.23 -0.60
#